data_e1b6aef188506d8fc45b65a68cbeaa7e
#
_entry.id   e1b6aef188506d8fc45b65a68cbeaa7e
#
_cell.length_a   1.000
_cell.length_b   1.000
_cell.length_c   1.000
_cell.angle_alpha   90.00
_cell.angle_beta   90.00
_cell.angle_gamma   90.00
#
_symmetry.space_group_name_H-M   'P 1'
#
loop_
_entity.id
_entity.type
_entity.pdbx_description
1 polymer ?
#
loop_
_entity_poly.entity_id
_entity_poly.type
_entity_poly.pdbx_seq_one_letter_code
_entity_poly.pdbx_strand_id
1 'polypeptide(L)'
;MNSIRVFFIGGYIAYRALFNWLRPAIYIPTMLGGPIFQILFFAYIGRFAGLQDDEFFVVGNAVQASALAGIFGMAMTIGGERWTQTLSPLLATPANRLALFLGRALPLIGNGILVSAFGFAVGWALLDFELRAGEIPGIALVVVICSFSCTALGLVTGAVGLRARDVFFLANLVTLVLLLFCGANVPLDALPGWMQTVASGLPLTHGIEAAREIADGASLSDVSGLVGTEASIGLVYALLAYGLLTFFEADGRRRATLETM
;
A
#
# COMPACT_ATOMS: atom_id res chain seq x y z
N MET A 1 12.54 13.20 -24.31
CA MET A 1 11.21 13.52 -23.79
C MET A 1 11.37 14.03 -22.35
N ASN A 2 10.71 15.13 -21.98
CA ASN A 2 10.94 15.74 -20.66
C ASN A 2 10.40 14.82 -19.55
N SER A 3 11.21 14.43 -18.57
CA SER A 3 10.84 13.49 -17.51
C SER A 3 9.58 13.90 -16.74
N ILE A 4 9.37 15.22 -16.57
CA ILE A 4 8.16 15.80 -15.95
C ILE A 4 6.90 15.46 -16.75
N ARG A 5 6.97 15.59 -18.08
CA ARG A 5 5.85 15.26 -18.96
C ARG A 5 5.52 13.75 -18.93
N VAL A 6 6.54 12.90 -18.88
CA VAL A 6 6.37 11.43 -18.74
C VAL A 6 5.68 11.09 -17.43
N PHE A 7 6.08 11.74 -16.33
CA PHE A 7 5.49 11.58 -15.01
C PHE A 7 3.99 11.91 -15.00
N PHE A 8 3.60 13.11 -15.45
CA PHE A 8 2.20 13.53 -15.41
C PHE A 8 1.32 12.78 -16.42
N ILE A 9 1.80 12.57 -17.65
CA ILE A 9 1.04 11.82 -18.65
C ILE A 9 0.92 10.36 -18.26
N GLY A 10 2.00 9.74 -17.75
CA GLY A 10 1.98 8.37 -17.25
C GLY A 10 1.01 8.21 -16.07
N GLY A 11 1.01 9.15 -15.13
CA GLY A 11 0.06 9.19 -14.01
C GLY A 11 -1.40 9.34 -14.48
N TYR A 12 -1.66 10.24 -15.43
CA TYR A 12 -3.01 10.42 -15.97
C TYR A 12 -3.53 9.19 -16.72
N ILE A 13 -2.68 8.56 -17.53
CA ILE A 13 -3.04 7.32 -18.24
C ILE A 13 -3.31 6.20 -17.23
N ALA A 14 -2.46 6.05 -16.20
CA ALA A 14 -2.65 5.07 -15.14
C ALA A 14 -3.95 5.32 -14.36
N TYR A 15 -4.27 6.58 -14.04
CA TYR A 15 -5.54 6.96 -13.42
C TYR A 15 -6.73 6.54 -14.31
N ARG A 16 -6.71 6.88 -15.59
CA ARG A 16 -7.78 6.47 -16.51
C ARG A 16 -7.88 4.95 -16.66
N ALA A 17 -6.76 4.25 -16.69
CA ALA A 17 -6.75 2.79 -16.77
C ALA A 17 -7.35 2.16 -15.51
N LEU A 18 -7.02 2.69 -14.32
CA LEU A 18 -7.57 2.24 -13.04
C LEU A 18 -9.09 2.36 -13.00
N PHE A 19 -9.63 3.51 -13.46
CA PHE A 19 -11.08 3.76 -13.47
C PHE A 19 -11.81 3.10 -14.64
N ASN A 20 -11.17 2.86 -15.78
CA ASN A 20 -11.76 2.12 -16.91
C ASN A 20 -11.82 0.61 -16.65
N TRP A 21 -10.89 0.08 -15.88
CA TRP A 21 -10.79 -1.36 -15.59
C TRP A 21 -11.78 -1.78 -14.51
N LEU A 22 -12.06 -0.87 -13.58
CA LEU A 22 -12.99 -1.08 -12.48
C LEU A 22 -14.27 -0.28 -12.73
N ARG A 23 -15.22 -0.90 -13.42
CA ARG A 23 -16.58 -0.35 -13.43
C ARG A 23 -17.00 -0.06 -11.99
N PRO A 24 -17.64 1.09 -11.69
CA PRO A 24 -18.01 1.44 -10.32
C PRO A 24 -18.77 0.31 -9.60
N ALA A 25 -19.58 -0.45 -10.33
CA ALA A 25 -20.32 -1.60 -9.83
C ALA A 25 -19.41 -2.76 -9.35
N ILE A 26 -18.15 -2.83 -9.78
CA ILE A 26 -17.17 -3.83 -9.34
C ILE A 26 -16.22 -3.21 -8.31
N TYR A 27 -15.80 -1.96 -8.55
CA TYR A 27 -14.86 -1.24 -7.67
C TYR A 27 -15.44 -1.06 -6.25
N ILE A 28 -16.68 -0.60 -6.15
CA ILE A 28 -17.32 -0.35 -4.85
C ILE A 28 -17.37 -1.64 -4.00
N PRO A 29 -17.93 -2.78 -4.46
CA PRO A 29 -17.95 -3.99 -3.65
C PRO A 29 -16.57 -4.56 -3.34
N THR A 30 -15.61 -4.48 -4.26
CA THR A 30 -14.30 -5.12 -4.08
C THR A 30 -13.32 -4.28 -3.27
N MET A 31 -13.25 -2.97 -3.52
CA MET A 31 -12.29 -2.09 -2.85
C MET A 31 -12.83 -1.48 -1.56
N LEU A 32 -14.14 -1.28 -1.48
CA LEU A 32 -14.78 -0.73 -0.28
C LEU A 32 -15.45 -1.82 0.56
N GLY A 33 -15.96 -2.90 -0.06
CA GLY A 33 -16.57 -4.02 0.66
C GLY A 33 -15.57 -4.78 1.52
N GLY A 34 -14.37 -5.06 0.99
CA GLY A 34 -13.31 -5.74 1.73
C GLY A 34 -12.99 -5.09 3.09
N PRO A 35 -12.61 -3.81 3.12
CA PRO A 35 -12.39 -3.07 4.38
C PRO A 35 -13.57 -3.09 5.35
N ILE A 36 -14.82 -2.98 4.88
CA ILE A 36 -16.00 -3.07 5.75
C ILE A 36 -16.01 -4.39 6.49
N PHE A 37 -15.96 -5.50 5.75
CA PHE A 37 -16.00 -6.83 6.34
C PHE A 37 -14.79 -7.08 7.25
N GLN A 38 -13.61 -6.61 6.88
CA GLN A 38 -12.41 -6.78 7.67
C GLN A 38 -12.50 -6.02 9.00
N ILE A 39 -12.87 -4.74 8.98
CA ILE A 39 -13.01 -3.92 10.19
C ILE A 39 -14.06 -4.55 11.12
N LEU A 40 -15.25 -4.86 10.61
CA LEU A 40 -16.31 -5.45 11.41
C LEU A 40 -15.93 -6.82 11.96
N PHE A 41 -15.30 -7.67 11.13
CA PHE A 41 -14.88 -9.01 11.55
C PHE A 41 -13.89 -8.95 12.71
N PHE A 42 -12.85 -8.14 12.63
CA PHE A 42 -11.86 -8.05 13.69
C PHE A 42 -12.38 -7.31 14.93
N ALA A 43 -13.19 -6.26 14.77
CA ALA A 43 -13.81 -5.57 15.91
C ALA A 43 -14.75 -6.51 16.69
N TYR A 44 -15.63 -7.25 15.99
CA TYR A 44 -16.53 -8.19 16.68
C TYR A 44 -15.81 -9.38 17.31
N ILE A 45 -14.73 -9.89 16.67
CA ILE A 45 -13.88 -10.93 17.31
C ILE A 45 -13.19 -10.35 18.55
N GLY A 46 -12.65 -9.13 18.48
CA GLY A 46 -12.04 -8.46 19.62
C GLY A 46 -13.00 -8.31 20.79
N ARG A 47 -14.22 -7.82 20.54
CA ARG A 47 -15.30 -7.74 21.54
C ARG A 47 -15.62 -9.11 22.15
N PHE A 48 -15.78 -10.14 21.31
CA PHE A 48 -16.11 -11.48 21.78
C PHE A 48 -14.99 -12.10 22.62
N ALA A 49 -13.74 -11.85 22.25
CA ALA A 49 -12.58 -12.38 22.95
C ALA A 49 -12.13 -11.53 24.15
N GLY A 50 -12.66 -10.30 24.29
CA GLY A 50 -12.27 -9.35 25.35
C GLY A 50 -10.80 -8.93 25.26
N LEU A 51 -10.25 -8.83 24.05
CA LEU A 51 -8.81 -8.62 23.84
C LEU A 51 -8.44 -7.15 23.74
N GLN A 52 -9.17 -6.37 22.97
CA GLN A 52 -8.88 -4.96 22.64
C GLN A 52 -10.18 -4.21 22.38
N ASP A 53 -10.13 -2.88 22.52
CA ASP A 53 -11.24 -1.99 22.18
C ASP A 53 -11.46 -1.89 20.68
N ASP A 54 -12.65 -1.50 20.27
CA ASP A 54 -13.01 -1.34 18.86
C ASP A 54 -12.11 -0.34 18.13
N GLU A 55 -11.69 0.71 18.82
CA GLU A 55 -10.78 1.74 18.32
C GLU A 55 -9.47 1.14 17.81
N PHE A 56 -8.90 0.18 18.54
CA PHE A 56 -7.70 -0.55 18.13
C PHE A 56 -7.85 -1.18 16.75
N PHE A 57 -9.01 -1.83 16.50
CA PHE A 57 -9.28 -2.51 15.24
C PHE A 57 -9.68 -1.52 14.14
N VAL A 58 -10.45 -0.49 14.46
CA VAL A 58 -10.86 0.53 13.48
C VAL A 58 -9.63 1.25 12.93
N VAL A 59 -8.79 1.82 13.80
CA VAL A 59 -7.60 2.57 13.38
C VAL A 59 -6.64 1.65 12.61
N GLY A 60 -6.32 0.49 13.18
CA GLY A 60 -5.40 -0.46 12.55
C GLY A 60 -5.86 -0.89 11.15
N ASN A 61 -7.11 -1.33 11.01
CA ASN A 61 -7.62 -1.81 9.74
C ASN A 61 -7.93 -0.69 8.73
N ALA A 62 -8.36 0.50 9.18
CA ALA A 62 -8.55 1.64 8.30
C ALA A 62 -7.24 2.10 7.66
N VAL A 63 -6.14 2.18 8.44
CA VAL A 63 -4.81 2.48 7.89
C VAL A 63 -4.32 1.33 7.00
N GLN A 64 -4.49 0.07 7.42
CA GLN A 64 -4.11 -1.11 6.64
C GLN A 64 -4.85 -1.22 5.31
N ALA A 65 -6.08 -0.71 5.20
CA ALA A 65 -6.84 -0.72 3.96
C ALA A 65 -6.12 0.03 2.82
N SER A 66 -5.24 0.99 3.13
CA SER A 66 -4.39 1.66 2.15
C SER A 66 -3.40 0.71 1.46
N ALA A 67 -2.98 -0.37 2.15
CA ALA A 67 -2.03 -1.35 1.63
C ALA A 67 -2.60 -2.14 0.45
N LEU A 68 -3.86 -2.53 0.54
CA LEU A 68 -4.52 -3.29 -0.53
C LEU A 68 -4.45 -2.53 -1.85
N ALA A 69 -4.82 -1.24 -1.83
CA ALA A 69 -4.77 -0.39 -3.00
C ALA A 69 -3.35 -0.20 -3.54
N GLY A 70 -2.37 0.05 -2.66
CA GLY A 70 -0.97 0.27 -3.04
C GLY A 70 -0.29 -0.99 -3.57
N ILE A 71 -0.34 -2.08 -2.83
CA ILE A 71 0.38 -3.32 -3.16
C ILE A 71 -0.22 -3.98 -4.40
N PHE A 72 -1.54 -4.26 -4.38
CA PHE A 72 -2.19 -4.89 -5.53
C PHE A 72 -2.19 -4.01 -6.75
N GLY A 73 -2.53 -2.72 -6.60
CA GLY A 73 -2.57 -1.80 -7.72
C GLY A 73 -1.22 -1.68 -8.41
N MET A 74 -0.12 -1.58 -7.64
CA MET A 74 1.21 -1.44 -8.22
C MET A 74 1.74 -2.76 -8.80
N ALA A 75 1.56 -3.89 -8.10
CA ALA A 75 1.91 -5.20 -8.59
C ALA A 75 1.18 -5.52 -9.90
N MET A 76 -0.11 -5.18 -9.98
CA MET A 76 -0.92 -5.34 -11.19
C MET A 76 -0.53 -4.39 -12.32
N THR A 77 -0.11 -3.18 -12.01
CA THR A 77 0.38 -2.23 -13.01
C THR A 77 1.59 -2.78 -13.75
N ILE A 78 2.50 -3.47 -13.04
CA ILE A 78 3.69 -4.09 -13.66
C ILE A 78 3.35 -5.45 -14.27
N GLY A 79 2.62 -6.30 -13.55
CA GLY A 79 2.22 -7.63 -14.03
C GLY A 79 1.28 -7.56 -15.23
N GLY A 80 0.40 -6.57 -15.28
CA GLY A 80 -0.51 -6.34 -16.40
C GLY A 80 0.20 -6.02 -17.71
N GLU A 81 1.32 -5.30 -17.66
CA GLU A 81 2.17 -5.05 -18.84
C GLU A 81 2.68 -6.34 -19.49
N ARG A 82 2.93 -7.37 -18.67
CA ARG A 82 3.34 -8.67 -19.15
C ARG A 82 2.19 -9.40 -19.87
N TRP A 83 0.99 -9.37 -19.28
CA TRP A 83 -0.18 -10.03 -19.88
C TRP A 83 -0.65 -9.38 -21.17
N THR A 84 -0.53 -8.05 -21.25
CA THR A 84 -0.88 -7.28 -22.45
C THR A 84 0.26 -7.21 -23.48
N GLN A 85 1.41 -7.85 -23.19
CA GLN A 85 2.61 -7.83 -24.03
C GLN A 85 3.13 -6.40 -24.35
N THR A 86 2.81 -5.44 -23.49
CA THR A 86 3.24 -4.04 -23.63
C THR A 86 4.57 -3.75 -22.93
N LEU A 87 5.09 -4.72 -22.17
CA LEU A 87 6.35 -4.56 -21.45
C LEU A 87 7.55 -4.34 -22.40
N SER A 88 7.67 -5.15 -23.46
CA SER A 88 8.77 -5.04 -24.44
C SER A 88 8.79 -3.70 -25.18
N PRO A 89 7.68 -3.19 -25.76
CA PRO A 89 7.62 -1.85 -26.32
C PRO A 89 7.94 -0.75 -25.31
N LEU A 90 7.44 -0.90 -24.07
CA LEU A 90 7.70 0.05 -22.98
C LEU A 90 9.19 0.11 -22.65
N LEU A 91 9.84 -1.04 -22.55
CA LEU A 91 11.28 -1.16 -22.29
C LEU A 91 12.16 -0.70 -23.47
N ALA A 92 11.65 -0.69 -24.68
CA ALA A 92 12.35 -0.17 -25.87
C ALA A 92 12.34 1.37 -25.95
N THR A 93 11.45 2.05 -25.20
CA THR A 93 11.39 3.51 -25.22
C THR A 93 12.55 4.16 -24.45
N PRO A 94 13.11 5.30 -24.86
CA PRO A 94 14.14 6.03 -24.11
C PRO A 94 13.54 6.86 -22.96
N ALA A 95 12.40 6.46 -22.43
CA ALA A 95 11.73 7.16 -21.34
C ALA A 95 12.44 6.94 -20.00
N ASN A 96 12.45 7.94 -19.15
CA ASN A 96 12.97 7.81 -17.79
C ASN A 96 12.03 6.88 -16.98
N ARG A 97 12.55 5.70 -16.62
CA ARG A 97 11.81 4.64 -15.91
C ARG A 97 11.25 5.10 -14.58
N LEU A 98 12.08 5.83 -13.83
CA LEU A 98 11.69 6.34 -12.52
C LEU A 98 10.49 7.29 -12.65
N ALA A 99 10.51 8.21 -13.61
CA ALA A 99 9.39 9.10 -13.87
C ALA A 99 8.13 8.35 -14.30
N LEU A 100 8.28 7.27 -15.08
CA LEU A 100 7.16 6.44 -15.51
C LEU A 100 6.49 5.72 -14.34
N PHE A 101 7.27 5.01 -13.52
CA PHE A 101 6.73 4.22 -12.41
C PHE A 101 6.24 5.10 -11.25
N LEU A 102 6.93 6.18 -10.93
CA LEU A 102 6.46 7.15 -9.94
C LEU A 102 5.17 7.85 -10.40
N GLY A 103 5.05 8.17 -11.69
CA GLY A 103 3.81 8.71 -12.24
C GLY A 103 2.63 7.75 -12.06
N ARG A 104 2.85 6.45 -12.26
CA ARG A 104 1.84 5.41 -12.07
C ARG A 104 1.51 5.15 -10.59
N ALA A 105 2.45 5.42 -9.67
CA ALA A 105 2.22 5.28 -8.23
C ALA A 105 1.24 6.32 -7.66
N LEU A 106 1.22 7.54 -8.22
CA LEU A 106 0.38 8.63 -7.70
C LEU A 106 -1.12 8.29 -7.61
N PRO A 107 -1.78 7.75 -8.65
CA PRO A 107 -3.18 7.36 -8.55
C PRO A 107 -3.44 6.27 -7.51
N LEU A 108 -2.47 5.39 -7.29
CA LEU A 108 -2.59 4.30 -6.32
C LEU A 108 -2.47 4.80 -4.89
N ILE A 109 -1.56 5.75 -4.63
CA ILE A 109 -1.46 6.45 -3.35
C ILE A 109 -2.79 7.18 -3.07
N GLY A 110 -3.31 7.93 -4.04
CA GLY A 110 -4.62 8.59 -3.93
C GLY A 110 -5.76 7.61 -3.65
N ASN A 111 -5.75 6.45 -4.31
CA ASN A 111 -6.72 5.39 -4.05
C ASN A 111 -6.57 4.79 -2.64
N GLY A 112 -5.34 4.58 -2.16
CA GLY A 112 -5.06 4.12 -0.79
C GLY A 112 -5.62 5.08 0.26
N ILE A 113 -5.42 6.38 0.07
CA ILE A 113 -5.98 7.43 0.95
C ILE A 113 -7.52 7.36 0.95
N LEU A 114 -8.14 7.21 -0.21
CA LEU A 114 -9.59 7.13 -0.34
C LEU A 114 -10.16 5.90 0.38
N VAL A 115 -9.53 4.72 0.19
CA VAL A 115 -9.97 3.47 0.82
C VAL A 115 -9.78 3.53 2.34
N SER A 116 -8.66 4.10 2.82
CA SER A 116 -8.41 4.31 4.25
C SER A 116 -9.43 5.28 4.86
N ALA A 117 -9.67 6.43 4.23
CA ALA A 117 -10.70 7.39 4.68
C ALA A 117 -12.09 6.75 4.75
N PHE A 118 -12.41 5.87 3.79
CA PHE A 118 -13.64 5.09 3.84
C PHE A 118 -13.65 4.11 5.01
N GLY A 119 -12.52 3.47 5.35
CA GLY A 119 -12.38 2.61 6.53
C GLY A 119 -12.69 3.36 7.83
N PHE A 120 -12.15 4.57 8.00
CA PHE A 120 -12.49 5.43 9.14
C PHE A 120 -13.96 5.82 9.16
N ALA A 121 -14.56 6.13 8.01
CA ALA A 121 -16.00 6.43 7.91
C ALA A 121 -16.87 5.23 8.30
N VAL A 122 -16.44 4.00 8.00
CA VAL A 122 -17.11 2.76 8.44
C VAL A 122 -17.03 2.61 9.97
N GLY A 123 -15.87 2.86 10.56
CA GLY A 123 -15.67 2.85 12.01
C GLY A 123 -16.59 3.85 12.71
N TRP A 124 -16.66 5.07 12.20
CA TRP A 124 -17.56 6.10 12.70
C TRP A 124 -19.05 5.72 12.58
N ALA A 125 -19.46 5.16 11.44
CA ALA A 125 -20.87 4.89 11.17
C ALA A 125 -21.40 3.62 11.85
N LEU A 126 -20.55 2.60 12.10
CA LEU A 126 -20.98 1.26 12.53
C LEU A 126 -20.43 0.82 13.89
N LEU A 127 -19.37 1.48 14.41
CA LEU A 127 -18.69 1.09 15.63
C LEU A 127 -18.56 2.23 16.65
N ASP A 128 -19.31 3.34 16.43
CA ASP A 128 -19.30 4.53 17.30
C ASP A 128 -17.91 5.13 17.55
N PHE A 129 -16.98 4.93 16.57
CA PHE A 129 -15.63 5.47 16.64
C PHE A 129 -15.63 6.96 16.27
N GLU A 130 -15.11 7.82 17.14
CA GLU A 130 -15.08 9.26 16.93
C GLU A 130 -13.65 9.78 16.89
N LEU A 131 -13.31 10.49 15.82
CA LEU A 131 -12.09 11.29 15.72
C LEU A 131 -12.36 12.75 16.02
N ARG A 132 -11.54 13.33 16.86
CA ARG A 132 -11.60 14.78 17.09
C ARG A 132 -11.08 15.52 15.87
N ALA A 133 -11.66 16.66 15.57
CA ALA A 133 -11.26 17.48 14.41
C ALA A 133 -9.75 17.83 14.38
N GLY A 134 -9.13 17.94 15.55
CA GLY A 134 -7.69 18.20 15.68
C GLY A 134 -6.78 17.01 15.29
N GLU A 135 -7.28 15.79 15.35
CA GLU A 135 -6.53 14.55 15.06
C GLU A 135 -6.52 14.22 13.54
N ILE A 136 -7.56 14.69 12.82
CA ILE A 136 -7.74 14.40 11.39
C ILE A 136 -6.51 14.76 10.54
N PRO A 137 -5.87 15.93 10.67
CA PRO A 137 -4.70 16.26 9.85
C PRO A 137 -3.51 15.33 10.10
N GLY A 138 -3.29 14.93 11.35
CA GLY A 138 -2.24 13.99 11.73
C GLY A 138 -2.47 12.61 11.12
N ILE A 139 -3.67 12.06 11.30
CA ILE A 139 -4.05 10.76 10.72
C ILE A 139 -3.99 10.81 9.19
N ALA A 140 -4.46 11.90 8.57
CA ALA A 140 -4.37 12.05 7.12
C ALA A 140 -2.91 12.01 6.62
N LEU A 141 -1.98 12.68 7.32
CA LEU A 141 -0.56 12.62 6.99
C LEU A 141 0.00 11.19 7.11
N VAL A 142 -0.31 10.51 8.21
CA VAL A 142 0.08 9.10 8.42
C VAL A 142 -0.44 8.22 7.30
N VAL A 143 -1.70 8.34 6.93
CA VAL A 143 -2.32 7.57 5.83
C VAL A 143 -1.64 7.84 4.49
N VAL A 144 -1.25 9.08 4.19
CA VAL A 144 -0.48 9.43 2.99
C VAL A 144 0.86 8.70 2.97
N ILE A 145 1.59 8.71 4.09
CA ILE A 145 2.90 8.08 4.21
C ILE A 145 2.76 6.54 4.13
N CYS A 146 1.79 5.95 4.80
CA CYS A 146 1.49 4.52 4.71
C CYS A 146 1.10 4.10 3.29
N SER A 147 0.26 4.90 2.61
CA SER A 147 -0.09 4.64 1.20
C SER A 147 1.13 4.70 0.28
N PHE A 148 2.06 5.62 0.54
CA PHE A 148 3.33 5.71 -0.19
C PHE A 148 4.20 4.48 0.08
N SER A 149 4.43 4.10 1.34
CA SER A 149 5.30 2.97 1.72
C SER A 149 4.74 1.64 1.20
N CYS A 150 3.42 1.43 1.26
CA CYS A 150 2.75 0.26 0.69
C CYS A 150 2.83 0.23 -0.84
N THR A 151 2.69 1.37 -1.52
CA THR A 151 2.85 1.45 -2.97
C THR A 151 4.29 1.14 -3.39
N ALA A 152 5.28 1.58 -2.61
CA ALA A 152 6.69 1.26 -2.83
C ALA A 152 6.96 -0.24 -2.65
N LEU A 153 6.41 -0.89 -1.62
CA LEU A 153 6.46 -2.34 -1.46
C LEU A 153 5.75 -3.07 -2.62
N GLY A 154 4.61 -2.54 -3.08
CA GLY A 154 3.90 -3.04 -4.25
C GLY A 154 4.76 -2.97 -5.53
N LEU A 155 5.57 -1.91 -5.68
CA LEU A 155 6.52 -1.77 -6.78
C LEU A 155 7.63 -2.84 -6.71
N VAL A 156 8.16 -3.14 -5.50
CA VAL A 156 9.10 -4.26 -5.28
C VAL A 156 8.45 -5.58 -5.66
N THR A 157 7.23 -5.83 -5.16
CA THR A 157 6.46 -7.05 -5.45
C THR A 157 6.24 -7.22 -6.97
N GLY A 158 5.86 -6.15 -7.65
CA GLY A 158 5.70 -6.14 -9.10
C GLY A 158 7.01 -6.39 -9.85
N ALA A 159 8.11 -5.79 -9.41
CA ALA A 159 9.44 -6.00 -10.01
C ALA A 159 9.88 -7.47 -9.89
N VAL A 160 9.72 -8.07 -8.70
CA VAL A 160 10.00 -9.50 -8.49
C VAL A 160 9.05 -10.37 -9.33
N GLY A 161 7.80 -9.94 -9.43
CA GLY A 161 6.76 -10.58 -10.24
C GLY A 161 7.05 -10.64 -11.73
N LEU A 162 7.94 -9.78 -12.27
CA LEU A 162 8.41 -9.91 -13.65
C LEU A 162 9.11 -11.23 -13.92
N ARG A 163 9.73 -11.84 -12.91
CA ARG A 163 10.35 -13.17 -12.98
C ARG A 163 9.50 -14.28 -12.37
N ALA A 164 8.60 -13.94 -11.49
CA ALA A 164 7.72 -14.92 -10.89
C ALA A 164 6.61 -15.33 -11.89
N ARG A 165 6.14 -16.55 -11.73
CA ARG A 165 5.06 -17.09 -12.59
C ARG A 165 3.73 -16.40 -12.36
N ASP A 166 3.52 -15.91 -11.11
CA ASP A 166 2.25 -15.33 -10.68
C ASP A 166 2.47 -14.14 -9.75
N VAL A 167 2.23 -12.95 -10.28
CA VAL A 167 2.31 -11.67 -9.54
C VAL A 167 1.19 -11.54 -8.52
N PHE A 168 0.00 -12.10 -8.83
CA PHE A 168 -1.13 -12.12 -7.91
C PHE A 168 -0.82 -12.90 -6.64
N PHE A 169 -0.23 -14.07 -6.80
CA PHE A 169 0.18 -14.87 -5.66
C PHE A 169 1.14 -14.11 -4.74
N LEU A 170 2.14 -13.45 -5.32
CA LEU A 170 3.09 -12.64 -4.55
C LEU A 170 2.41 -11.47 -3.84
N ALA A 171 1.53 -10.74 -4.52
CA ALA A 171 0.81 -9.63 -3.91
C ALA A 171 -0.09 -10.08 -2.76
N ASN A 172 -0.78 -11.23 -2.91
CA ASN A 172 -1.57 -11.84 -1.84
C ASN A 172 -0.69 -12.25 -0.66
N LEU A 173 0.44 -12.92 -0.91
CA LEU A 173 1.36 -13.36 0.13
C LEU A 173 1.88 -12.16 0.95
N VAL A 174 2.31 -11.09 0.28
CA VAL A 174 2.77 -9.87 0.93
C VAL A 174 1.65 -9.24 1.77
N THR A 175 0.43 -9.19 1.25
CA THR A 175 -0.72 -8.66 1.99
C THR A 175 -1.05 -9.50 3.23
N LEU A 176 -0.98 -10.83 3.14
CA LEU A 176 -1.17 -11.72 4.30
C LEU A 176 -0.07 -11.56 5.35
N VAL A 177 1.18 -11.36 4.91
CA VAL A 177 2.28 -11.05 5.84
C VAL A 177 1.99 -9.73 6.57
N LEU A 178 1.60 -8.68 5.87
CA LEU A 178 1.23 -7.41 6.50
C LEU A 178 0.02 -7.57 7.43
N LEU A 179 -1.00 -8.35 7.07
CA LEU A 179 -2.18 -8.59 7.91
C LEU A 179 -1.79 -9.13 9.30
N LEU A 180 -0.76 -9.97 9.37
CA LEU A 180 -0.30 -10.58 10.61
C LEU A 180 0.72 -9.69 11.36
N PHE A 181 1.66 -9.08 10.63
CA PHE A 181 2.85 -8.48 11.22
C PHE A 181 2.73 -6.97 11.47
N CYS A 182 1.88 -6.24 10.74
CA CYS A 182 1.84 -4.78 10.84
C CYS A 182 1.20 -4.23 12.12
N GLY A 183 0.76 -5.09 13.03
CA GLY A 183 0.14 -4.64 14.29
C GLY A 183 -1.32 -4.20 14.16
N ALA A 184 -1.97 -4.33 12.99
CA ALA A 184 -3.35 -3.88 12.81
C ALA A 184 -4.36 -4.71 13.63
N ASN A 185 -4.13 -6.02 13.70
CA ASN A 185 -5.07 -6.98 14.30
C ASN A 185 -4.50 -7.68 15.54
N VAL A 186 -3.18 -7.73 15.66
CA VAL A 186 -2.48 -8.33 16.79
C VAL A 186 -1.51 -7.29 17.33
N PRO A 187 -1.56 -6.95 18.64
CA PRO A 187 -0.58 -6.05 19.24
C PRO A 187 0.85 -6.58 19.04
N LEU A 188 1.79 -5.69 18.72
CA LEU A 188 3.17 -6.09 18.39
C LEU A 188 3.88 -6.76 19.57
N ASP A 189 3.58 -6.33 20.80
CA ASP A 189 4.12 -6.90 22.04
C ASP A 189 3.65 -8.33 22.32
N ALA A 190 2.50 -8.74 21.77
CA ALA A 190 2.01 -10.12 21.83
C ALA A 190 2.74 -11.06 20.86
N LEU A 191 3.51 -10.54 19.90
CA LEU A 191 4.24 -11.35 18.93
C LEU A 191 5.59 -11.81 19.49
N PRO A 192 6.09 -12.99 19.08
CA PRO A 192 7.47 -13.42 19.40
C PRO A 192 8.50 -12.41 18.91
N GLY A 193 9.63 -12.26 19.62
CA GLY A 193 10.64 -11.22 19.34
C GLY A 193 11.18 -11.22 17.90
N TRP A 194 11.34 -12.37 17.26
CA TRP A 194 11.74 -12.44 15.86
C TRP A 194 10.68 -11.85 14.91
N MET A 195 9.38 -12.02 15.24
CA MET A 195 8.28 -11.44 14.48
C MET A 195 8.24 -9.92 14.65
N GLN A 196 8.49 -9.41 15.87
CA GLN A 196 8.59 -7.97 16.12
C GLN A 196 9.73 -7.34 15.31
N THR A 197 10.88 -8.04 15.22
CA THR A 197 12.03 -7.58 14.42
C THR A 197 11.67 -7.52 12.92
N VAL A 198 10.96 -8.52 12.40
CA VAL A 198 10.47 -8.50 11.01
C VAL A 198 9.46 -7.37 10.81
N ALA A 199 8.51 -7.25 11.72
CA ALA A 199 7.46 -6.22 11.69
C ALA A 199 8.04 -4.80 11.63
N SER A 200 9.11 -4.51 12.38
CA SER A 200 9.74 -3.18 12.39
C SER A 200 10.35 -2.76 11.05
N GLY A 201 10.61 -3.71 10.14
CA GLY A 201 11.09 -3.42 8.78
C GLY A 201 9.98 -3.38 7.73
N LEU A 202 8.74 -3.69 8.10
CA LEU A 202 7.61 -3.71 7.17
C LEU A 202 6.86 -2.37 7.16
N PRO A 203 6.29 -1.98 6.00
CA PRO A 203 5.37 -0.84 5.94
C PRO A 203 4.16 -1.05 6.85
N LEU A 204 3.51 0.04 7.20
CA LEU A 204 2.34 0.14 8.07
C LEU A 204 2.62 0.02 9.56
N THR A 205 3.63 -0.71 9.99
CA THR A 205 3.87 -1.01 11.41
C THR A 205 3.97 0.27 12.25
N HIS A 206 4.89 1.15 11.88
CA HIS A 206 5.07 2.42 12.59
C HIS A 206 3.95 3.43 12.28
N GLY A 207 3.38 3.35 11.09
CA GLY A 207 2.26 4.20 10.71
C GLY A 207 0.97 3.87 11.50
N ILE A 208 0.66 2.61 11.72
CA ILE A 208 -0.50 2.19 12.52
C ILE A 208 -0.31 2.59 13.99
N GLU A 209 0.89 2.42 14.53
CA GLU A 209 1.23 2.84 15.88
C GLU A 209 1.07 4.37 16.03
N ALA A 210 1.64 5.15 15.10
CA ALA A 210 1.47 6.61 15.08
C ALA A 210 0.00 7.05 14.96
N ALA A 211 -0.80 6.35 14.13
CA ALA A 211 -2.22 6.66 13.97
C ALA A 211 -3.01 6.40 15.26
N ARG A 212 -2.68 5.34 16.01
CA ARG A 212 -3.30 5.06 17.32
C ARG A 212 -2.94 6.11 18.35
N GLU A 213 -1.65 6.45 18.49
CA GLU A 213 -1.23 7.49 19.42
C GLU A 213 -1.91 8.84 19.12
N ILE A 214 -2.09 9.19 17.82
CA ILE A 214 -2.83 10.39 17.45
C ILE A 214 -4.31 10.28 17.82
N ALA A 215 -4.96 9.13 17.60
CA ALA A 215 -6.35 8.91 17.98
C ALA A 215 -6.54 8.98 19.50
N ASP A 216 -5.54 8.55 20.29
CA ASP A 216 -5.48 8.70 21.75
C ASP A 216 -5.19 10.14 22.20
N GLY A 217 -4.98 11.09 21.27
CA GLY A 217 -4.80 12.52 21.54
C GLY A 217 -3.36 13.01 21.52
N ALA A 218 -2.38 12.18 21.10
CA ALA A 218 -1.00 12.62 20.92
C ALA A 218 -0.89 13.64 19.77
N SER A 219 0.04 14.60 19.91
CA SER A 219 0.30 15.55 18.83
C SER A 219 1.18 14.94 17.74
N LEU A 220 1.13 15.51 16.53
CA LEU A 220 1.99 15.06 15.42
C LEU A 220 3.49 15.17 15.74
N SER A 221 3.88 16.09 16.65
CA SER A 221 5.27 16.21 17.11
C SER A 221 5.71 15.00 17.94
N ASP A 222 4.81 14.45 18.75
CA ASP A 222 5.12 13.32 19.64
C ASP A 222 5.39 12.04 18.83
N VAL A 223 4.62 11.83 17.75
CA VAL A 223 4.74 10.67 16.87
C VAL A 223 5.70 10.89 15.69
N SER A 224 6.40 12.02 15.64
CA SER A 224 7.27 12.38 14.50
C SER A 224 8.36 11.33 14.22
N GLY A 225 8.85 10.65 15.24
CA GLY A 225 9.81 9.54 15.11
C GLY A 225 9.21 8.34 14.36
N LEU A 226 7.99 7.92 14.71
CA LEU A 226 7.28 6.83 14.05
C LEU A 226 6.96 7.17 12.59
N VAL A 227 6.44 8.37 12.35
CA VAL A 227 6.13 8.89 11.01
C VAL A 227 7.40 8.96 10.14
N GLY A 228 8.52 9.43 10.71
CA GLY A 228 9.82 9.49 10.03
C GLY A 228 10.37 8.10 9.70
N THR A 229 10.19 7.13 10.60
CA THR A 229 10.60 5.74 10.38
C THR A 229 9.77 5.11 9.26
N GLU A 230 8.44 5.26 9.28
CA GLU A 230 7.56 4.76 8.22
C GLU A 230 7.91 5.37 6.84
N ALA A 231 8.16 6.68 6.79
CA ALA A 231 8.58 7.36 5.56
C ALA A 231 9.93 6.82 5.05
N SER A 232 10.87 6.54 5.96
CA SER A 232 12.18 5.98 5.63
C SER A 232 12.08 4.57 5.09
N ILE A 233 11.21 3.73 5.67
CA ILE A 233 10.88 2.39 5.17
C ILE A 233 10.33 2.48 3.74
N GLY A 234 9.38 3.38 3.50
CA GLY A 234 8.84 3.61 2.16
C GLY A 234 9.91 4.03 1.15
N LEU A 235 10.82 4.91 1.54
CA LEU A 235 11.94 5.34 0.69
C LEU A 235 12.90 4.18 0.38
N VAL A 236 13.22 3.35 1.36
CA VAL A 236 14.08 2.16 1.16
C VAL A 236 13.43 1.20 0.17
N TYR A 237 12.13 0.90 0.32
CA TYR A 237 11.41 0.06 -0.64
C TYR A 237 11.35 0.69 -2.04
N ALA A 238 11.18 2.00 -2.16
CA ALA A 238 11.20 2.68 -3.45
C ALA A 238 12.57 2.58 -4.14
N LEU A 239 13.66 2.73 -3.38
CA LEU A 239 15.02 2.56 -3.89
C LEU A 239 15.32 1.11 -4.27
N LEU A 240 14.89 0.15 -3.47
CA LEU A 240 15.00 -1.29 -3.77
C LEU A 240 14.24 -1.64 -5.06
N ALA A 241 13.01 -1.14 -5.20
CA ALA A 241 12.23 -1.34 -6.41
C ALA A 241 12.91 -0.78 -7.65
N TYR A 242 13.46 0.42 -7.57
CA TYR A 242 14.22 1.03 -8.65
C TYR A 242 15.44 0.18 -9.03
N GLY A 243 16.21 -0.27 -8.04
CA GLY A 243 17.36 -1.16 -8.25
C GLY A 243 16.96 -2.47 -8.93
N LEU A 244 15.88 -3.12 -8.46
CA LEU A 244 15.40 -4.37 -9.05
C LEU A 244 14.92 -4.18 -10.49
N LEU A 245 14.15 -3.12 -10.76
CA LEU A 245 13.66 -2.83 -12.11
C LEU A 245 14.80 -2.58 -13.09
N THR A 246 15.81 -1.78 -12.69
CA THR A 246 16.98 -1.52 -13.54
C THR A 246 17.84 -2.78 -13.75
N PHE A 247 17.98 -3.61 -12.71
CA PHE A 247 18.70 -4.89 -12.81
C PHE A 247 17.99 -5.87 -13.76
N PHE A 248 16.68 -6.05 -13.62
CA PHE A 248 15.92 -6.96 -14.48
C PHE A 248 15.86 -6.47 -15.92
N GLU A 249 15.78 -5.16 -16.16
CA GLU A 249 15.88 -4.59 -17.49
C GLU A 249 17.24 -4.89 -18.14
N ALA A 250 18.34 -4.68 -17.41
CA ALA A 250 19.69 -4.93 -17.90
C ALA A 250 19.91 -6.42 -18.23
N ASP A 251 19.41 -7.31 -17.37
CA ASP A 251 19.52 -8.76 -17.56
C ASP A 251 18.64 -9.25 -18.74
N GLY A 252 17.41 -8.75 -18.86
CA GLY A 252 16.51 -9.07 -19.97
C GLY A 252 17.06 -8.63 -21.33
N ARG A 253 17.72 -7.47 -21.41
CA ARG A 253 18.40 -7.00 -22.62
C ARG A 253 19.61 -7.88 -22.99
N ARG A 254 20.38 -8.36 -22.01
CA ARG A 254 21.54 -9.22 -22.24
C ARG A 254 21.15 -10.62 -22.75
N ARG A 255 20.05 -11.16 -22.27
CA ARG A 255 19.62 -12.54 -22.59
C ARG A 255 18.69 -12.64 -23.80
N ALA A 256 18.28 -11.51 -24.40
CA ALA A 256 17.26 -11.43 -25.45
C ALA A 256 15.94 -12.17 -25.08
N THR A 257 15.63 -12.25 -23.78
CA THR A 257 14.47 -12.99 -23.24
C THR A 257 13.28 -12.07 -22.94
N LEU A 258 13.29 -10.83 -23.44
CA LEU A 258 12.20 -9.86 -23.22
C LEU A 258 10.85 -10.34 -23.79
N GLU A 259 10.87 -11.25 -24.74
CA GLU A 259 9.66 -11.83 -25.33
C GLU A 259 9.15 -13.09 -24.61
N THR A 260 9.97 -13.71 -23.77
CA THR A 260 9.65 -14.96 -23.06
C THR A 260 9.45 -14.76 -21.55
N MET A 261 9.60 -13.54 -21.06
CA MET A 261 9.23 -13.12 -19.72
C MET A 261 7.76 -12.63 -19.70
#